data_3b377ce33561108eac9024e6eb056ef2
#
_entry.id   3b377ce33561108eac9024e6eb056ef2
#
_cell.length_a   1.000
_cell.length_b   1.000
_cell.length_c   1.000
_cell.angle_alpha   90.00
_cell.angle_beta   90.00
_cell.angle_gamma   90.00
#
_symmetry.space_group_name_H-M   'P 1'
#
loop_
_entity.id
_entity.type
_entity.pdbx_description
1 polymer ?
#
loop_
_entity_poly.entity_id
_entity_poly.type
_entity_poly.pdbx_seq_one_letter_code
_entity_poly.pdbx_strand_id
1 'polypeptide(L)'
;MKNLPIIEISKGYKINYIEKGKGRNLVFIHGWLGSSWVFETQIEYFSKNYRAIAIDHLGHGKSDKPESESYNLEDLAKFLDEVISKIIGNEKIILLGHSMGGMIAQIYATTPILAKRLDGLVLMSTTPKYHNPIVDQTKDAILSGQINLLDENIVKTVIINLMFNGKYQKAKPDFINEFVRKTLEMDEIVALRTFKSVLNCDILDKIKDITVPALILTSDKDTMIFPEDSELMKEKIPNSKLIKLSPKIGHYIQYEARDDYHKAVEDFIITI
;
A
#
# COMPACT_ATOMS: atom_id res chain seq x y z
N MET A 1 -13.42 -3.56 22.23
CA MET A 1 -12.81 -3.65 20.87
C MET A 1 -13.73 -4.51 20.02
N LYS A 2 -14.29 -4.01 18.90
CA LYS A 2 -15.04 -4.85 17.97
C LYS A 2 -14.04 -5.86 17.38
N ASN A 3 -14.39 -7.14 17.42
CA ASN A 3 -13.61 -8.15 16.70
C ASN A 3 -13.62 -7.77 15.22
N LEU A 4 -12.43 -7.50 14.66
CA LEU A 4 -12.31 -7.28 13.22
C LEU A 4 -12.58 -8.62 12.51
N PRO A 5 -13.20 -8.59 11.33
CA PRO A 5 -13.47 -9.80 10.57
C PRO A 5 -12.15 -10.46 10.17
N ILE A 6 -12.14 -11.80 10.24
CA ILE A 6 -11.01 -12.66 9.86
C ILE A 6 -11.52 -13.64 8.81
N ILE A 7 -10.72 -13.86 7.77
CA ILE A 7 -10.99 -14.86 6.75
C ILE A 7 -9.81 -15.84 6.66
N GLU A 8 -10.11 -17.11 6.50
CA GLU A 8 -9.10 -18.15 6.29
C GLU A 8 -8.87 -18.36 4.79
N ILE A 9 -7.61 -18.34 4.36
CA ILE A 9 -7.19 -18.63 2.99
C ILE A 9 -6.51 -20.00 2.89
N SER A 10 -5.93 -20.32 1.73
CA SER A 10 -5.14 -21.55 1.56
C SER A 10 -4.08 -21.70 2.63
N LYS A 11 -3.61 -22.92 2.88
CA LYS A 11 -2.68 -23.28 3.96
C LYS A 11 -3.22 -23.01 5.38
N GLY A 12 -4.50 -22.64 5.56
CA GLY A 12 -5.12 -22.35 6.84
C GLY A 12 -4.74 -20.99 7.44
N TYR A 13 -4.15 -20.07 6.64
CA TYR A 13 -3.75 -18.75 7.14
C TYR A 13 -4.95 -17.84 7.35
N LYS A 14 -4.97 -17.14 8.46
CA LYS A 14 -5.99 -16.18 8.86
C LYS A 14 -5.60 -14.78 8.48
N ILE A 15 -6.44 -14.14 7.69
CA ILE A 15 -6.23 -12.77 7.20
C ILE A 15 -7.26 -11.85 7.85
N ASN A 16 -6.77 -10.79 8.47
CA ASN A 16 -7.58 -9.74 9.05
C ASN A 16 -7.90 -8.67 8.01
N TYR A 17 -9.10 -8.09 8.10
CA TYR A 17 -9.50 -6.97 7.26
C TYR A 17 -10.49 -6.05 7.99
N ILE A 18 -10.70 -4.86 7.43
CA ILE A 18 -11.73 -3.91 7.84
C ILE A 18 -12.69 -3.80 6.67
N GLU A 19 -14.00 -3.85 6.93
CA GLU A 19 -15.03 -3.69 5.91
C GLU A 19 -16.15 -2.80 6.41
N LYS A 20 -16.59 -1.87 5.56
CA LYS A 20 -17.72 -0.99 5.84
C LYS A 20 -18.42 -0.54 4.55
N GLY A 21 -19.72 -0.26 4.64
CA GLY A 21 -20.51 0.24 3.52
C GLY A 21 -21.04 -0.84 2.59
N LYS A 22 -21.61 -0.42 1.45
CA LYS A 22 -22.20 -1.26 0.40
C LYS A 22 -22.03 -0.58 -0.96
N GLY A 23 -22.13 -1.34 -2.05
CA GLY A 23 -22.01 -0.83 -3.43
C GLY A 23 -20.76 -1.36 -4.10
N ARG A 24 -20.16 -0.56 -5.00
CA ARG A 24 -18.92 -0.95 -5.70
C ARG A 24 -17.80 -1.23 -4.70
N ASN A 25 -17.03 -2.27 -4.96
CA ASN A 25 -15.99 -2.75 -4.07
C ASN A 25 -14.71 -1.92 -4.25
N LEU A 26 -14.30 -1.21 -3.19
CA LEU A 26 -13.01 -0.53 -3.08
C LEU A 26 -12.12 -1.34 -2.15
N VAL A 27 -11.01 -1.88 -2.66
CA VAL A 27 -10.07 -2.69 -1.89
C VAL A 27 -8.78 -1.92 -1.68
N PHE A 28 -8.48 -1.58 -0.44
CA PHE A 28 -7.30 -0.83 -0.03
C PHE A 28 -6.22 -1.79 0.48
N ILE A 29 -5.01 -1.65 -0.04
CA ILE A 29 -3.85 -2.42 0.36
C ILE A 29 -2.68 -1.53 0.76
N HIS A 30 -2.14 -1.80 1.95
CA HIS A 30 -1.17 -0.95 2.62
C HIS A 30 0.27 -1.19 2.14
N GLY A 31 1.14 -0.23 2.48
CA GLY A 31 2.58 -0.29 2.23
C GLY A 31 3.35 -1.13 3.25
N TRP A 32 4.66 -1.20 3.05
CA TRP A 32 5.60 -1.81 3.99
C TRP A 32 5.47 -1.18 5.39
N LEU A 33 5.62 -1.97 6.44
CA LEU A 33 5.39 -1.63 7.85
C LEU A 33 3.96 -1.14 8.20
N GLY A 34 3.03 -1.22 7.25
CA GLY A 34 1.64 -0.82 7.43
C GLY A 34 0.71 -1.97 7.83
N SER A 35 -0.55 -1.63 7.97
CA SER A 35 -1.68 -2.56 8.09
C SER A 35 -2.96 -1.87 7.62
N SER A 36 -4.10 -2.54 7.62
CA SER A 36 -5.41 -1.97 7.29
C SER A 36 -5.75 -0.71 8.09
N TRP A 37 -5.17 -0.57 9.28
CA TRP A 37 -5.30 0.59 10.14
C TRP A 37 -4.97 1.91 9.42
N VAL A 38 -3.98 1.94 8.53
CA VAL A 38 -3.62 3.15 7.78
C VAL A 38 -4.70 3.62 6.81
N PHE A 39 -5.80 2.91 6.69
CA PHE A 39 -6.95 3.28 5.85
C PHE A 39 -8.25 3.53 6.64
N GLU A 40 -8.22 3.56 7.98
CA GLU A 40 -9.43 3.75 8.78
C GLU A 40 -10.21 5.02 8.37
N THR A 41 -9.52 6.13 8.13
CA THR A 41 -10.17 7.38 7.69
C THR A 41 -10.73 7.29 6.27
N GLN A 42 -10.09 6.54 5.38
CA GLN A 42 -10.54 6.27 4.02
C GLN A 42 -11.76 5.33 4.03
N ILE A 43 -11.71 4.28 4.83
CA ILE A 43 -12.86 3.38 5.04
C ILE A 43 -14.06 4.16 5.56
N GLU A 44 -13.87 5.04 6.55
CA GLU A 44 -14.96 5.86 7.10
C GLU A 44 -15.56 6.82 6.06
N TYR A 45 -14.72 7.40 5.21
CA TYR A 45 -15.15 8.31 4.16
C TYR A 45 -15.88 7.57 3.04
N PHE A 46 -15.25 6.60 2.41
CA PHE A 46 -15.76 5.92 1.22
C PHE A 46 -16.94 4.98 1.53
N SER A 47 -17.04 4.46 2.75
CA SER A 47 -18.15 3.57 3.13
C SER A 47 -19.54 4.22 3.10
N LYS A 48 -19.61 5.53 2.94
CA LYS A 48 -20.89 6.24 2.76
C LYS A 48 -21.57 5.88 1.44
N ASN A 49 -20.77 5.63 0.39
CA ASN A 49 -21.27 5.40 -0.98
C ASN A 49 -20.77 4.09 -1.61
N TYR A 50 -19.76 3.44 -1.01
CA TYR A 50 -19.06 2.27 -1.56
C TYR A 50 -18.93 1.18 -0.50
N ARG A 51 -18.67 -0.06 -0.95
CA ARG A 51 -18.18 -1.12 -0.07
C ARG A 51 -16.66 -0.99 0.03
N ALA A 52 -16.18 -0.41 1.12
CA ALA A 52 -14.78 -0.13 1.36
C ALA A 52 -14.15 -1.22 2.24
N ILE A 53 -13.08 -1.85 1.76
CA ILE A 53 -12.40 -2.99 2.39
C ILE A 53 -10.91 -2.67 2.47
N ALA A 54 -10.31 -2.77 3.65
CA ALA A 54 -8.86 -2.65 3.83
C ALA A 54 -8.32 -3.97 4.40
N ILE A 55 -7.31 -4.56 3.75
CA ILE A 55 -6.79 -5.88 4.05
C ILE A 55 -5.41 -5.76 4.70
N ASP A 56 -5.18 -6.51 5.79
CA ASP A 56 -3.83 -6.76 6.29
C ASP A 56 -3.18 -7.83 5.43
N HIS A 57 -2.09 -7.51 4.73
CA HIS A 57 -1.32 -8.55 4.02
C HIS A 57 -0.92 -9.67 4.96
N LEU A 58 -0.75 -10.89 4.43
CA LEU A 58 -0.10 -11.96 5.18
C LEU A 58 1.22 -11.46 5.77
N GLY A 59 1.48 -11.73 7.04
CA GLY A 59 2.62 -11.21 7.76
C GLY A 59 2.42 -9.85 8.44
N HIS A 60 1.39 -9.09 8.09
CA HIS A 60 1.18 -7.73 8.57
C HIS A 60 -0.03 -7.60 9.49
N GLY A 61 -0.02 -6.53 10.28
CA GLY A 61 -1.15 -6.21 11.16
C GLY A 61 -1.56 -7.37 12.05
N LYS A 62 -2.84 -7.75 11.97
CA LYS A 62 -3.43 -8.88 12.71
C LYS A 62 -3.55 -10.16 11.91
N SER A 63 -3.07 -10.19 10.66
CA SER A 63 -2.96 -11.40 9.86
C SER A 63 -1.87 -12.32 10.39
N ASP A 64 -1.99 -13.63 10.11
CA ASP A 64 -0.98 -14.61 10.47
C ASP A 64 0.40 -14.27 9.90
N LYS A 65 1.44 -14.70 10.59
CA LYS A 65 2.85 -14.41 10.30
C LYS A 65 3.68 -15.70 10.17
N PRO A 66 3.37 -16.58 9.20
CA PRO A 66 4.07 -17.85 9.07
C PRO A 66 5.54 -17.65 8.65
N GLU A 67 6.46 -18.16 9.45
CA GLU A 67 7.90 -18.07 9.15
C GLU A 67 8.32 -18.82 7.88
N SER A 68 7.50 -19.79 7.43
CA SER A 68 7.75 -20.56 6.21
C SER A 68 7.58 -19.76 4.91
N GLU A 69 6.92 -18.60 4.95
CA GLU A 69 6.64 -17.80 3.75
C GLU A 69 7.80 -16.86 3.41
N SER A 70 8.01 -16.67 2.11
CA SER A 70 9.07 -15.78 1.59
C SER A 70 8.68 -14.30 1.64
N TYR A 71 7.38 -14.02 1.69
CA TYR A 71 6.80 -12.66 1.63
C TYR A 71 7.22 -11.88 0.38
N ASN A 72 7.46 -12.56 -0.75
CA ASN A 72 7.68 -11.86 -2.00
C ASN A 72 6.36 -11.23 -2.51
N LEU A 73 6.48 -10.15 -3.30
CA LEU A 73 5.32 -9.35 -3.71
C LEU A 73 4.38 -10.14 -4.62
N GLU A 74 4.88 -11.09 -5.41
CA GLU A 74 4.10 -11.96 -6.28
C GLU A 74 3.21 -12.92 -5.49
N ASP A 75 3.74 -13.50 -4.41
CA ASP A 75 2.95 -14.38 -3.55
C ASP A 75 1.94 -13.58 -2.71
N LEU A 76 2.32 -12.38 -2.24
CA LEU A 76 1.38 -11.47 -1.59
C LEU A 76 0.22 -11.09 -2.52
N ALA A 77 0.47 -10.89 -3.83
CA ALA A 77 -0.59 -10.65 -4.81
C ALA A 77 -1.53 -11.85 -4.98
N LYS A 78 -1.02 -13.08 -4.95
CA LYS A 78 -1.84 -14.30 -5.00
C LYS A 78 -2.68 -14.49 -3.73
N PHE A 79 -2.07 -14.31 -2.54
CA PHE A 79 -2.81 -14.37 -1.28
C PHE A 79 -3.90 -13.28 -1.22
N LEU A 80 -3.61 -12.08 -1.73
CA LEU A 80 -4.59 -11.02 -1.85
C LEU A 80 -5.79 -11.46 -2.70
N ASP A 81 -5.58 -12.11 -3.85
CA ASP A 81 -6.67 -12.59 -4.69
C ASP A 81 -7.52 -13.67 -4.00
N GLU A 82 -6.91 -14.57 -3.24
CA GLU A 82 -7.64 -15.53 -2.44
C GLU A 82 -8.55 -14.85 -1.41
N VAL A 83 -8.03 -13.84 -0.71
CA VAL A 83 -8.80 -13.03 0.26
C VAL A 83 -9.97 -12.34 -0.43
N ILE A 84 -9.71 -11.63 -1.53
CA ILE A 84 -10.73 -10.94 -2.32
C ILE A 84 -11.79 -11.91 -2.81
N SER A 85 -11.39 -13.08 -3.32
CA SER A 85 -12.29 -14.11 -3.82
C SER A 85 -13.22 -14.63 -2.72
N LYS A 86 -12.74 -14.76 -1.51
CA LYS A 86 -13.54 -15.23 -0.36
C LYS A 86 -14.48 -14.16 0.20
N ILE A 87 -14.08 -12.87 0.17
CA ILE A 87 -14.88 -11.76 0.70
C ILE A 87 -15.93 -11.29 -0.31
N ILE A 88 -15.55 -11.21 -1.58
CA ILE A 88 -16.31 -10.52 -2.64
C ILE A 88 -16.87 -11.52 -3.68
N GLY A 89 -16.33 -12.74 -3.72
CA GLY A 89 -16.70 -13.72 -4.76
C GLY A 89 -16.08 -13.31 -6.11
N ASN A 90 -16.90 -13.34 -7.17
CA ASN A 90 -16.46 -13.04 -8.53
C ASN A 90 -16.72 -11.58 -8.97
N GLU A 91 -17.18 -10.74 -8.05
CA GLU A 91 -17.45 -9.36 -8.38
C GLU A 91 -16.16 -8.58 -8.71
N LYS A 92 -16.34 -7.51 -9.47
CA LYS A 92 -15.27 -6.58 -9.82
C LYS A 92 -14.87 -5.70 -8.64
N ILE A 93 -13.64 -5.21 -8.69
CA ILE A 93 -13.08 -4.32 -7.67
C ILE A 93 -12.35 -3.13 -8.31
N ILE A 94 -12.27 -2.06 -7.55
CA ILE A 94 -11.25 -1.02 -7.73
C ILE A 94 -10.18 -1.28 -6.66
N LEU A 95 -8.94 -1.51 -7.10
CA LEU A 95 -7.83 -1.83 -6.21
C LEU A 95 -7.00 -0.57 -5.94
N LEU A 96 -6.85 -0.21 -4.67
CA LEU A 96 -6.14 1.00 -4.24
C LEU A 96 -4.89 0.60 -3.43
N GLY A 97 -3.71 0.79 -4.01
CA GLY A 97 -2.44 0.36 -3.40
C GLY A 97 -1.53 1.54 -3.04
N HIS A 98 -1.07 1.57 -1.78
CA HIS A 98 -0.10 2.55 -1.29
C HIS A 98 1.30 1.95 -1.19
N SER A 99 2.33 2.60 -1.75
CA SER A 99 3.74 2.20 -1.61
C SER A 99 3.97 0.74 -2.04
N MET A 100 4.47 -0.14 -1.19
CA MET A 100 4.56 -1.59 -1.44
C MET A 100 3.21 -2.19 -1.89
N GLY A 101 2.09 -1.76 -1.31
CA GLY A 101 0.76 -2.17 -1.75
C GLY A 101 0.47 -1.75 -3.19
N GLY A 102 1.01 -0.61 -3.64
CA GLY A 102 0.94 -0.19 -5.05
C GLY A 102 1.79 -1.06 -5.98
N MET A 103 2.96 -1.55 -5.52
CA MET A 103 3.75 -2.54 -6.27
C MET A 103 2.97 -3.86 -6.42
N ILE A 104 2.37 -4.34 -5.31
CA ILE A 104 1.50 -5.53 -5.33
C ILE A 104 0.31 -5.34 -6.27
N ALA A 105 -0.32 -4.16 -6.26
CA ALA A 105 -1.43 -3.82 -7.15
C ALA A 105 -1.02 -3.80 -8.63
N GLN A 106 0.18 -3.34 -8.96
CA GLN A 106 0.74 -3.39 -10.30
C GLN A 106 1.02 -4.85 -10.74
N ILE A 107 1.59 -5.68 -9.86
CA ILE A 107 1.78 -7.13 -10.10
C ILE A 107 0.42 -7.80 -10.34
N TYR A 108 -0.57 -7.48 -9.52
CA TYR A 108 -1.94 -7.97 -9.68
C TYR A 108 -2.51 -7.59 -11.05
N ALA A 109 -2.38 -6.32 -11.46
CA ALA A 109 -2.90 -5.79 -12.71
C ALA A 109 -2.15 -6.31 -13.96
N THR A 110 -0.88 -6.71 -13.83
CA THR A 110 -0.08 -7.30 -14.93
C THR A 110 -0.15 -8.83 -14.99
N THR A 111 -0.83 -9.47 -14.03
CA THR A 111 -1.07 -10.92 -14.02
C THR A 111 -2.42 -11.21 -14.69
N PRO A 112 -2.47 -11.84 -15.89
CA PRO A 112 -3.69 -11.88 -16.71
C PRO A 112 -4.92 -12.48 -16.04
N ILE A 113 -4.74 -13.49 -15.17
CA ILE A 113 -5.85 -14.12 -14.46
C ILE A 113 -6.42 -13.19 -13.38
N LEU A 114 -5.56 -12.47 -12.67
CA LEU A 114 -5.92 -11.56 -11.58
C LEU A 114 -6.53 -10.27 -12.13
N ALA A 115 -5.93 -9.72 -13.18
CA ALA A 115 -6.37 -8.49 -13.84
C ALA A 115 -7.83 -8.50 -14.29
N LYS A 116 -8.37 -9.70 -14.59
CA LYS A 116 -9.78 -9.87 -14.97
C LYS A 116 -10.77 -9.37 -13.92
N ARG A 117 -10.36 -9.28 -12.66
CA ARG A 117 -11.19 -8.83 -11.55
C ARG A 117 -11.26 -7.29 -11.44
N LEU A 118 -10.30 -6.59 -12.05
CA LEU A 118 -10.20 -5.15 -11.90
C LEU A 118 -11.21 -4.40 -12.79
N ASP A 119 -11.88 -3.40 -12.21
CA ASP A 119 -12.56 -2.32 -12.92
C ASP A 119 -11.69 -1.07 -13.00
N GLY A 120 -10.81 -0.87 -12.01
CA GLY A 120 -9.90 0.26 -11.96
C GLY A 120 -8.76 0.04 -10.97
N LEU A 121 -7.74 0.88 -11.07
CA LEU A 121 -6.52 0.83 -10.27
C LEU A 121 -6.19 2.23 -9.74
N VAL A 122 -5.88 2.34 -8.44
CA VAL A 122 -5.35 3.57 -7.84
C VAL A 122 -3.98 3.28 -7.25
N LEU A 123 -2.95 3.93 -7.79
CA LEU A 123 -1.55 3.77 -7.41
C LEU A 123 -1.10 5.01 -6.62
N MET A 124 -0.79 4.84 -5.35
CA MET A 124 -0.50 5.92 -4.40
C MET A 124 0.93 5.85 -3.91
N SER A 125 1.75 6.89 -4.19
CA SER A 125 3.14 6.96 -3.70
C SER A 125 3.87 5.63 -3.88
N THR A 126 3.91 5.14 -5.13
CA THR A 126 4.45 3.82 -5.48
C THR A 126 5.30 3.88 -6.75
N THR A 127 6.03 2.81 -7.03
CA THR A 127 6.93 2.68 -8.18
C THR A 127 6.83 1.29 -8.80
N PRO A 128 7.08 1.11 -10.10
CA PRO A 128 7.22 -0.21 -10.71
C PRO A 128 8.61 -0.82 -10.53
N LYS A 129 9.59 0.01 -10.15
CA LYS A 129 10.97 -0.41 -9.89
C LYS A 129 11.53 0.41 -8.74
N TYR A 130 11.85 -0.28 -7.63
CA TYR A 130 12.35 0.42 -6.46
C TYR A 130 13.76 0.95 -6.71
N HIS A 131 13.95 2.22 -6.41
CA HIS A 131 15.24 2.90 -6.43
C HIS A 131 15.21 4.04 -5.40
N ASN A 132 16.14 4.00 -4.44
CA ASN A 132 16.31 5.07 -3.47
C ASN A 132 17.77 5.14 -3.02
N PRO A 133 18.53 6.20 -3.38
CA PRO A 133 19.96 6.32 -3.09
C PRO A 133 20.31 6.25 -1.59
N ILE A 134 19.41 6.72 -0.71
CA ILE A 134 19.62 6.65 0.75
C ILE A 134 19.56 5.19 1.21
N VAL A 135 18.55 4.48 0.74
CA VAL A 135 18.36 3.05 1.05
C VAL A 135 19.47 2.21 0.44
N ASP A 136 19.89 2.52 -0.79
CA ASP A 136 20.99 1.81 -1.47
C ASP A 136 22.30 1.85 -0.70
N GLN A 137 22.58 2.92 0.05
CA GLN A 137 23.76 3.04 0.89
C GLN A 137 23.69 2.19 2.18
N THR A 138 22.50 1.86 2.64
CA THR A 138 22.27 1.20 3.93
C THR A 138 21.69 -0.22 3.81
N LYS A 139 21.23 -0.60 2.61
CA LYS A 139 20.53 -1.88 2.39
C LYS A 139 21.30 -3.11 2.86
N ASP A 140 22.61 -3.17 2.63
CA ASP A 140 23.43 -4.33 3.02
C ASP A 140 23.55 -4.43 4.55
N ALA A 141 23.66 -3.32 5.26
CA ALA A 141 23.67 -3.28 6.71
C ALA A 141 22.29 -3.68 7.29
N ILE A 142 21.20 -3.29 6.63
CA ILE A 142 19.85 -3.70 7.00
C ILE A 142 19.66 -5.20 6.74
N LEU A 143 20.01 -5.69 5.55
CA LEU A 143 19.82 -7.09 5.16
C LEU A 143 20.70 -8.06 5.96
N SER A 144 21.85 -7.61 6.46
CA SER A 144 22.73 -8.39 7.36
C SER A 144 22.32 -8.32 8.84
N GLY A 145 21.32 -7.50 9.19
CA GLY A 145 20.88 -7.30 10.58
C GLY A 145 21.77 -6.36 11.41
N GLN A 146 22.74 -5.68 10.79
CA GLN A 146 23.55 -4.66 11.46
C GLN A 146 22.70 -3.42 11.82
N ILE A 147 21.68 -3.13 11.00
CA ILE A 147 20.67 -2.10 11.26
C ILE A 147 19.33 -2.79 11.47
N ASN A 148 18.78 -2.70 12.68
CA ASN A 148 17.42 -3.17 12.95
C ASN A 148 16.42 -2.07 12.57
N LEU A 149 15.62 -2.32 11.53
CA LEU A 149 14.58 -1.38 11.06
C LEU A 149 13.46 -1.13 12.07
N LEU A 150 13.29 -2.02 13.04
CA LEU A 150 12.31 -1.89 14.13
C LEU A 150 12.95 -1.39 15.44
N ASP A 151 14.20 -0.93 15.43
CA ASP A 151 14.73 -0.15 16.54
C ASP A 151 13.91 1.13 16.74
N GLU A 152 13.49 1.40 17.96
CA GLU A 152 12.57 2.50 18.28
C GLU A 152 13.13 3.86 17.85
N ASN A 153 14.45 4.08 18.01
CA ASN A 153 15.09 5.33 17.60
C ASN A 153 15.11 5.45 16.08
N ILE A 154 15.40 4.34 15.36
CA ILE A 154 15.38 4.32 13.90
C ILE A 154 13.96 4.61 13.39
N VAL A 155 12.95 3.97 13.97
CA VAL A 155 11.54 4.25 13.61
C VAL A 155 11.20 5.71 13.82
N LYS A 156 11.50 6.28 15.00
CA LYS A 156 11.16 7.66 15.35
C LYS A 156 11.95 8.70 14.56
N THR A 157 13.23 8.47 14.28
CA THR A 157 14.13 9.50 13.75
C THR A 157 14.41 9.36 12.25
N VAL A 158 14.31 8.15 11.70
CA VAL A 158 14.57 7.90 10.28
C VAL A 158 13.25 7.61 9.54
N ILE A 159 12.56 6.54 9.91
CA ILE A 159 11.38 6.07 9.16
C ILE A 159 10.28 7.13 9.16
N ILE A 160 9.95 7.72 10.29
CA ILE A 160 8.91 8.75 10.38
C ILE A 160 9.26 9.98 9.54
N ASN A 161 10.53 10.40 9.53
CA ASN A 161 10.97 11.56 8.72
C ASN A 161 10.96 11.27 7.21
N LEU A 162 11.12 10.02 6.80
CA LEU A 162 10.98 9.62 5.40
C LEU A 162 9.51 9.54 4.98
N MET A 163 8.60 9.18 5.90
CA MET A 163 7.19 8.93 5.60
C MET A 163 6.30 10.17 5.68
N PHE A 164 6.59 11.08 6.62
CA PHE A 164 5.76 12.25 6.86
C PHE A 164 6.57 13.55 6.82
N ASN A 165 6.02 14.61 6.25
CA ASN A 165 6.69 15.89 6.36
C ASN A 165 6.62 16.46 7.79
N GLY A 166 7.65 17.23 8.17
CA GLY A 166 7.79 17.72 9.53
C GLY A 166 6.68 18.67 9.99
N LYS A 167 5.94 19.32 9.06
CA LYS A 167 4.78 20.14 9.41
C LYS A 167 3.61 19.28 9.85
N TYR A 168 3.37 18.16 9.16
CA TYR A 168 2.32 17.21 9.54
C TYR A 168 2.64 16.55 10.88
N GLN A 169 3.90 16.13 11.10
CA GLN A 169 4.33 15.53 12.36
C GLN A 169 4.04 16.46 13.55
N LYS A 170 4.37 17.77 13.43
CA LYS A 170 4.09 18.78 14.45
C LYS A 170 2.60 19.03 14.68
N ALA A 171 1.80 18.94 13.62
CA ALA A 171 0.36 19.19 13.68
C ALA A 171 -0.44 18.00 14.21
N LYS A 172 0.11 16.78 14.13
CA LYS A 172 -0.57 15.51 14.46
C LYS A 172 0.31 14.58 15.31
N PRO A 173 0.85 15.04 16.45
CA PRO A 173 1.79 14.26 17.26
C PRO A 173 1.18 12.95 17.77
N ASP A 174 -0.08 12.94 18.18
CA ASP A 174 -0.75 11.73 18.69
C ASP A 174 -0.87 10.66 17.58
N PHE A 175 -1.19 11.07 16.35
CA PHE A 175 -1.23 10.17 15.21
C PHE A 175 0.17 9.61 14.90
N ILE A 176 1.21 10.44 14.94
CA ILE A 176 2.60 10.00 14.72
C ILE A 176 3.04 8.99 15.81
N ASN A 177 2.71 9.27 17.07
CA ASN A 177 3.01 8.34 18.17
C ASN A 177 2.29 6.99 17.99
N GLU A 178 1.03 7.01 17.59
CA GLU A 178 0.28 5.78 17.30
C GLU A 178 0.86 5.04 16.08
N PHE A 179 1.29 5.77 15.04
CA PHE A 179 1.96 5.18 13.88
C PHE A 179 3.28 4.49 14.27
N VAL A 180 4.11 5.14 15.09
CA VAL A 180 5.34 4.54 15.64
C VAL A 180 5.00 3.25 16.41
N ARG A 181 4.03 3.31 17.32
CA ARG A 181 3.61 2.15 18.10
C ARG A 181 3.17 0.98 17.20
N LYS A 182 2.37 1.26 16.18
CA LYS A 182 1.91 0.25 15.21
C LYS A 182 3.04 -0.32 14.36
N THR A 183 3.99 0.51 13.98
CA THR A 183 5.19 0.07 13.25
C THR A 183 6.04 -0.89 14.10
N LEU A 184 6.20 -0.60 15.38
CA LEU A 184 6.96 -1.44 16.32
C LEU A 184 6.27 -2.77 16.67
N GLU A 185 4.97 -2.93 16.39
CA GLU A 185 4.24 -4.20 16.51
C GLU A 185 4.51 -5.16 15.33
N MET A 186 5.23 -4.71 14.30
CA MET A 186 5.57 -5.53 13.14
C MET A 186 6.53 -6.66 13.53
N ASP A 187 6.35 -7.83 12.92
CA ASP A 187 7.30 -8.92 13.04
C ASP A 187 8.59 -8.60 12.27
N GLU A 188 9.76 -8.77 12.93
CA GLU A 188 11.05 -8.39 12.37
C GLU A 188 11.43 -9.21 11.12
N ILE A 189 11.15 -10.52 11.12
CA ILE A 189 11.44 -11.41 10.00
C ILE A 189 10.60 -11.01 8.79
N VAL A 190 9.31 -10.72 9.03
CA VAL A 190 8.40 -10.25 7.97
C VAL A 190 8.84 -8.89 7.44
N ALA A 191 9.18 -7.95 8.32
CA ALA A 191 9.65 -6.62 7.94
C ALA A 191 10.89 -6.72 7.03
N LEU A 192 11.85 -7.57 7.39
CA LEU A 192 13.08 -7.77 6.61
C LEU A 192 12.82 -8.47 5.26
N ARG A 193 12.01 -9.53 5.25
CA ARG A 193 11.70 -10.28 4.02
C ARG A 193 10.91 -9.45 3.03
N THR A 194 9.91 -8.71 3.50
CA THR A 194 9.14 -7.79 2.64
C THR A 194 10.00 -6.62 2.16
N PHE A 195 10.88 -6.07 3.01
CA PHE A 195 11.85 -5.06 2.58
C PHE A 195 12.75 -5.57 1.46
N LYS A 196 13.33 -6.77 1.62
CA LYS A 196 14.13 -7.42 0.56
C LYS A 196 13.33 -7.58 -0.74
N SER A 197 12.06 -7.92 -0.65
CA SER A 197 11.19 -8.06 -1.82
C SER A 197 10.91 -6.72 -2.49
N VAL A 198 10.69 -5.65 -1.72
CA VAL A 198 10.57 -4.27 -2.23
C VAL A 198 11.84 -3.85 -2.98
N LEU A 199 13.03 -4.08 -2.40
CA LEU A 199 14.31 -3.75 -3.03
C LEU A 199 14.52 -4.45 -4.37
N ASN A 200 13.98 -5.66 -4.53
CA ASN A 200 14.10 -6.46 -5.75
C ASN A 200 12.95 -6.28 -6.73
N CYS A 201 11.99 -5.40 -6.42
CA CYS A 201 10.86 -5.16 -7.32
C CYS A 201 11.33 -4.47 -8.61
N ASP A 202 11.15 -5.15 -9.72
CA ASP A 202 11.34 -4.61 -11.08
C ASP A 202 10.29 -5.20 -12.03
N ILE A 203 9.22 -4.47 -12.21
CA ILE A 203 8.12 -4.81 -13.14
C ILE A 203 7.92 -3.73 -14.19
N LEU A 204 8.93 -2.87 -14.38
CA LEU A 204 8.85 -1.70 -15.25
C LEU A 204 8.43 -2.04 -16.68
N ASP A 205 8.93 -3.13 -17.23
CA ASP A 205 8.59 -3.53 -18.59
C ASP A 205 7.20 -4.16 -18.73
N LYS A 206 6.58 -4.55 -17.58
CA LYS A 206 5.27 -5.19 -17.56
C LYS A 206 4.12 -4.19 -17.40
N ILE A 207 4.34 -3.01 -16.80
CA ILE A 207 3.24 -2.08 -16.50
C ILE A 207 2.54 -1.51 -17.74
N LYS A 208 3.16 -1.58 -18.91
CA LYS A 208 2.52 -1.27 -20.19
C LYS A 208 1.33 -2.19 -20.52
N ASP A 209 1.28 -3.37 -19.90
CA ASP A 209 0.22 -4.36 -20.07
C ASP A 209 -0.99 -4.10 -19.15
N ILE A 210 -0.94 -3.08 -18.30
CA ILE A 210 -2.07 -2.63 -17.50
C ILE A 210 -3.08 -1.94 -18.42
N THR A 211 -4.22 -2.58 -18.66
CA THR A 211 -5.25 -2.12 -19.60
C THR A 211 -6.44 -1.43 -18.91
N VAL A 212 -6.64 -1.69 -17.62
CA VAL A 212 -7.72 -1.06 -16.85
C VAL A 212 -7.42 0.43 -16.61
N PRO A 213 -8.45 1.27 -16.45
CA PRO A 213 -8.26 2.66 -16.04
C PRO A 213 -7.41 2.74 -14.78
N ALA A 214 -6.41 3.63 -14.77
CA ALA A 214 -5.52 3.80 -13.63
C ALA A 214 -5.41 5.27 -13.20
N LEU A 215 -5.55 5.52 -11.90
CA LEU A 215 -5.24 6.80 -11.27
C LEU A 215 -3.90 6.67 -10.55
N ILE A 216 -2.96 7.55 -10.85
CA ILE A 216 -1.66 7.65 -10.19
C ILE A 216 -1.68 8.91 -9.32
N LEU A 217 -1.43 8.74 -8.02
CA LEU A 217 -1.38 9.82 -7.05
C LEU A 217 0.02 9.93 -6.46
N THR A 218 0.58 11.12 -6.48
CA THR A 218 1.93 11.41 -5.97
C THR A 218 1.99 12.77 -5.27
N SER A 219 3.11 13.04 -4.63
CA SER A 219 3.45 14.34 -4.03
C SER A 219 4.87 14.77 -4.38
N ASP A 220 5.13 16.07 -4.35
CA ASP A 220 6.46 16.61 -4.71
C ASP A 220 7.52 16.43 -3.62
N LYS A 221 7.15 15.98 -2.41
CA LYS A 221 8.03 15.83 -1.26
C LYS A 221 8.11 14.41 -0.71
N ASP A 222 7.66 13.46 -1.51
CA ASP A 222 7.88 12.06 -1.20
C ASP A 222 9.38 11.73 -1.37
N THR A 223 10.02 11.32 -0.28
CA THR A 223 11.44 10.95 -0.25
C THR A 223 11.67 9.44 -0.19
N MET A 224 10.59 8.67 -0.08
CA MET A 224 10.61 7.21 -0.18
C MET A 224 10.46 6.73 -1.61
N ILE A 225 9.50 7.30 -2.32
CA ILE A 225 9.20 7.05 -3.74
C ILE A 225 9.19 8.39 -4.44
N PHE A 226 10.12 8.59 -5.37
CA PHE A 226 10.27 9.87 -6.03
C PHE A 226 9.13 10.18 -7.00
N PRO A 227 8.74 11.47 -7.15
CA PRO A 227 7.68 11.88 -8.08
C PRO A 227 7.93 11.44 -9.53
N GLU A 228 9.19 11.30 -9.93
CA GLU A 228 9.63 10.85 -11.25
C GLU A 228 9.16 9.43 -11.56
N ASP A 229 9.04 8.57 -10.56
CA ASP A 229 8.47 7.22 -10.72
C ASP A 229 7.01 7.27 -11.17
N SER A 230 6.27 8.25 -10.65
CA SER A 230 4.86 8.46 -11.02
C SER A 230 4.71 9.00 -12.43
N GLU A 231 5.63 9.87 -12.88
CA GLU A 231 5.69 10.32 -14.28
C GLU A 231 6.00 9.14 -15.22
N LEU A 232 6.97 8.30 -14.83
CA LEU A 232 7.31 7.10 -15.59
C LEU A 232 6.13 6.12 -15.70
N MET A 233 5.39 5.91 -14.60
CA MET A 233 4.15 5.10 -14.64
C MET A 233 3.12 5.73 -15.57
N LYS A 234 2.94 7.05 -15.52
CA LYS A 234 2.02 7.78 -16.41
C LYS A 234 2.39 7.63 -17.89
N GLU A 235 3.68 7.64 -18.22
CA GLU A 235 4.16 7.44 -19.57
C GLU A 235 3.87 6.02 -20.07
N LYS A 236 4.08 5.02 -19.21
CA LYS A 236 4.05 3.60 -19.59
C LYS A 236 2.68 2.93 -19.49
N ILE A 237 1.81 3.37 -18.58
CA ILE A 237 0.46 2.79 -18.41
C ILE A 237 -0.51 3.51 -19.36
N PRO A 238 -1.04 2.83 -20.40
CA PRO A 238 -1.74 3.50 -21.50
C PRO A 238 -2.98 4.28 -21.06
N ASN A 239 -3.80 3.69 -20.19
CA ASN A 239 -5.05 4.29 -19.71
C ASN A 239 -4.90 4.83 -18.29
N SER A 240 -3.97 5.77 -18.10
CA SER A 240 -3.68 6.33 -16.77
C SER A 240 -3.85 7.84 -16.73
N LYS A 241 -4.16 8.34 -15.53
CA LYS A 241 -4.18 9.76 -15.17
C LYS A 241 -3.24 9.97 -13.97
N LEU A 242 -2.36 10.96 -14.07
CA LEU A 242 -1.50 11.38 -12.95
C LEU A 242 -2.09 12.64 -12.30
N ILE A 243 -2.19 12.63 -10.98
CA ILE A 243 -2.51 13.80 -10.18
C ILE A 243 -1.41 13.97 -9.12
N LYS A 244 -0.76 15.13 -9.14
CA LYS A 244 0.12 15.58 -8.06
C LYS A 244 -0.74 16.28 -7.02
N LEU A 245 -0.79 15.72 -5.83
CA LEU A 245 -1.48 16.34 -4.70
C LEU A 245 -0.65 17.52 -4.15
N SER A 246 -1.25 18.33 -3.28
CA SER A 246 -0.72 19.60 -2.77
C SER A 246 0.82 19.61 -2.57
N PRO A 247 1.53 20.69 -2.92
CA PRO A 247 2.95 20.81 -2.65
C PRO A 247 3.22 20.79 -1.15
N LYS A 248 4.24 20.05 -0.69
CA LYS A 248 4.70 19.93 0.72
C LYS A 248 4.08 18.78 1.52
N ILE A 249 3.62 17.72 0.88
CA ILE A 249 3.23 16.50 1.56
C ILE A 249 4.27 15.41 1.30
N GLY A 250 4.38 14.46 2.24
CA GLY A 250 5.31 13.34 2.18
C GLY A 250 4.72 12.10 1.53
N HIS A 251 5.17 10.94 2.02
CA HIS A 251 4.82 9.64 1.46
C HIS A 251 3.37 9.21 1.76
N TYR A 252 2.81 9.61 2.91
CA TYR A 252 1.43 9.23 3.32
C TYR A 252 0.41 10.27 2.84
N ILE A 253 0.27 10.40 1.51
CA ILE A 253 -0.61 11.37 0.85
C ILE A 253 -2.07 11.30 1.30
N GLN A 254 -2.58 10.10 1.63
CA GLN A 254 -3.95 9.89 2.11
C GLN A 254 -4.22 10.48 3.51
N TYR A 255 -3.18 10.88 4.23
CA TYR A 255 -3.26 11.58 5.49
C TYR A 255 -2.90 13.06 5.37
N GLU A 256 -1.80 13.36 4.71
CA GLU A 256 -1.26 14.72 4.62
C GLU A 256 -2.06 15.62 3.68
N ALA A 257 -2.70 15.04 2.65
CA ALA A 257 -3.59 15.72 1.70
C ALA A 257 -4.96 15.03 1.63
N ARG A 258 -5.52 14.68 2.77
CA ARG A 258 -6.70 13.79 2.88
C ARG A 258 -7.87 14.22 2.00
N ASP A 259 -8.25 15.48 2.02
CA ASP A 259 -9.44 15.96 1.33
C ASP A 259 -9.23 16.01 -0.20
N ASP A 260 -8.04 16.42 -0.66
CA ASP A 260 -7.64 16.39 -2.06
C ASP A 260 -7.54 14.93 -2.57
N TYR A 261 -7.01 14.02 -1.73
CA TYR A 261 -6.96 12.60 -2.00
C TYR A 261 -8.38 12.01 -2.18
N HIS A 262 -9.29 12.27 -1.23
CA HIS A 262 -10.66 11.79 -1.31
C HIS A 262 -11.33 12.26 -2.60
N LYS A 263 -11.23 13.56 -2.90
CA LYS A 263 -11.78 14.13 -4.12
C LYS A 263 -11.21 13.49 -5.38
N ALA A 264 -9.88 13.34 -5.47
CA ALA A 264 -9.24 12.76 -6.65
C ALA A 264 -9.68 11.33 -6.90
N VAL A 265 -9.81 10.51 -5.84
CA VAL A 265 -10.27 9.13 -5.93
C VAL A 265 -11.76 9.06 -6.31
N GLU A 266 -12.64 9.89 -5.70
CA GLU A 266 -14.06 9.93 -6.08
C GLU A 266 -14.25 10.35 -7.53
N ASP A 267 -13.60 11.45 -7.96
CA ASP A 267 -13.67 11.93 -9.35
C ASP A 267 -13.26 10.82 -10.33
N PHE A 268 -12.24 10.03 -9.99
CA PHE A 268 -11.81 8.91 -10.81
C PHE A 268 -12.86 7.78 -10.85
N ILE A 269 -13.36 7.35 -9.68
CA ILE A 269 -14.36 6.25 -9.58
C ILE A 269 -15.61 6.53 -10.39
N ILE A 270 -16.04 7.80 -10.45
CA ILE A 270 -17.24 8.22 -11.19
C ILE A 270 -17.03 8.12 -12.72
N THR A 271 -15.77 8.18 -13.19
CA THR A 271 -15.47 8.17 -14.65
C THR A 271 -15.29 6.76 -15.23
N ILE A 272 -15.28 5.73 -14.39
CA ILE A 272 -15.02 4.34 -14.81
C ILE A 272 -16.19 3.39 -14.59
#